data_72d93755d0ac8e84c336602cdb9ce619
#
_entry.id   72d93755d0ac8e84c336602cdb9ce619
#
_cell.length_a   1.000
_cell.length_b   1.000
_cell.length_c   1.000
_cell.angle_alpha   90.00
_cell.angle_beta   90.00
_cell.angle_gamma   90.00
#
_symmetry.space_group_name_H-M   'P 1'
#
loop_
_entity.id
_entity.type
_entity.pdbx_description
1 polymer ?
#
loop_
_entity_poly.entity_id
_entity_poly.type
_entity_poly.pdbx_seq_one_letter_code
_entity_poly.pdbx_strand_id
1 'polypeptide(L)'
;MCLIVPKCQQYRFPMYNVAVSMIVVDEETGKILLIQQYGKPSYILVAGYVNRGEAEEHAVVREVREETGLEVEHLRFNRTKFFEPSNTLMCNFTAFVRTAKALHINHEVDRCKWFTPQEARENIRPNSLAAEFLNAYLDEVGNK
;
A
#
# COMPACT_ATOMS: atom_id res chain seq x y z
N MET A 1 -18.58 -2.54 -15.70
CA MET A 1 -19.87 -2.66 -16.40
C MET A 1 -20.69 -1.40 -16.24
N CYS A 2 -21.29 -0.90 -17.30
CA CYS A 2 -22.18 0.25 -17.21
C CYS A 2 -23.64 -0.18 -17.36
N LEU A 3 -24.53 0.53 -16.67
CA LEU A 3 -25.97 0.26 -16.69
C LEU A 3 -26.70 1.47 -17.25
N ILE A 4 -27.76 1.21 -18.00
CA ILE A 4 -28.64 2.27 -18.51
C ILE A 4 -29.82 2.36 -17.55
N VAL A 5 -30.06 3.57 -17.04
CA VAL A 5 -31.22 3.83 -16.17
C VAL A 5 -32.39 4.19 -17.08
N PRO A 6 -33.46 3.36 -17.11
CA PRO A 6 -34.56 3.57 -18.08
C PRO A 6 -35.23 4.92 -17.98
N LYS A 7 -35.40 5.47 -16.78
CA LYS A 7 -36.11 6.72 -16.57
C LYS A 7 -35.40 7.95 -17.14
N CYS A 8 -34.07 7.97 -17.11
CA CYS A 8 -33.30 9.12 -17.58
C CYS A 8 -32.42 8.79 -18.79
N GLN A 9 -32.44 7.55 -19.24
CA GLN A 9 -31.66 7.09 -20.39
C GLN A 9 -30.18 7.44 -20.31
N GLN A 10 -29.64 7.46 -19.08
CA GLN A 10 -28.24 7.76 -18.84
C GLN A 10 -27.53 6.52 -18.32
N TYR A 11 -26.24 6.43 -18.62
CA TYR A 11 -25.40 5.37 -18.08
C TYR A 11 -25.07 5.65 -16.62
N ARG A 12 -25.12 4.60 -15.82
CA ARG A 12 -24.72 4.65 -14.42
C ARG A 12 -23.59 3.67 -14.21
N PHE A 13 -22.57 4.11 -13.48
CA PHE A 13 -21.39 3.30 -13.19
C PHE A 13 -21.26 3.13 -11.68
N PRO A 14 -20.79 1.97 -11.22
CA PRO A 14 -20.43 1.82 -9.80
C PRO A 14 -19.41 2.88 -9.42
N MET A 15 -19.61 3.52 -8.28
CA MET A 15 -18.70 4.57 -7.81
C MET A 15 -18.05 4.14 -6.51
N TYR A 16 -16.74 4.08 -6.51
CA TYR A 16 -15.94 3.76 -5.34
C TYR A 16 -14.52 4.29 -5.54
N ASN A 17 -13.80 4.39 -4.43
CA ASN A 17 -12.41 4.83 -4.48
C ASN A 17 -11.49 3.65 -4.76
N VAL A 18 -10.35 3.92 -5.35
CA VAL A 18 -9.29 2.92 -5.53
C VAL A 18 -8.05 3.44 -4.82
N ALA A 19 -7.45 2.58 -4.03
CA ALA A 19 -6.22 2.92 -3.31
C ALA A 19 -5.22 1.77 -3.44
N VAL A 20 -3.96 2.09 -3.29
CA VAL A 20 -2.88 1.12 -3.27
C VAL A 20 -2.26 1.07 -1.88
N SER A 21 -1.85 -0.12 -1.48
CA SER A 21 -1.14 -0.37 -0.24
C SER A 21 0.11 -1.16 -0.60
N MET A 22 1.27 -0.77 -0.10
CA MET A 22 2.53 -1.35 -0.53
C MET A 22 3.31 -1.96 0.60
N ILE A 23 3.77 -3.19 0.38
CA ILE A 23 4.78 -3.81 1.21
C ILE A 23 6.12 -3.44 0.56
N VAL A 24 6.82 -2.46 1.14
CA VAL A 24 8.08 -1.97 0.59
C VAL A 24 9.22 -2.82 1.14
N VAL A 25 9.91 -3.50 0.23
CA VAL A 25 10.96 -4.47 0.57
C VAL A 25 12.30 -4.00 0.03
N ASP A 26 13.31 -3.96 0.88
CA ASP A 26 14.68 -3.70 0.44
C ASP A 26 15.27 -5.01 -0.10
N GLU A 27 15.57 -5.03 -1.38
CA GLU A 27 16.09 -6.23 -2.04
C GLU A 27 17.44 -6.70 -1.49
N GLU A 28 18.23 -5.78 -0.94
CA GLU A 28 19.55 -6.12 -0.43
C GLU A 28 19.48 -6.83 0.93
N THR A 29 18.55 -6.44 1.79
CA THR A 29 18.48 -6.94 3.17
C THR A 29 17.25 -7.79 3.44
N GLY A 30 16.22 -7.71 2.59
CA GLY A 30 14.93 -8.36 2.83
C GLY A 30 14.07 -7.65 3.87
N LYS A 31 14.52 -6.50 4.37
CA LYS A 31 13.76 -5.76 5.38
C LYS A 31 12.55 -5.07 4.77
N ILE A 32 11.56 -4.86 5.60
CA ILE A 32 10.27 -4.27 5.23
C ILE A 32 10.13 -2.92 5.90
N LEU A 33 9.69 -1.92 5.13
CA LEU A 33 9.48 -0.57 5.61
C LEU A 33 8.07 -0.44 6.19
N LEU A 34 7.99 0.00 7.43
CA LEU A 34 6.71 0.39 8.03
C LEU A 34 6.78 1.87 8.39
N ILE A 35 5.63 2.52 8.41
CA ILE A 35 5.54 3.96 8.67
C ILE A 35 4.55 4.24 9.78
N GLN A 36 4.74 5.40 10.41
CA GLN A 36 3.78 5.99 11.33
C GLN A 36 3.31 7.30 10.73
N GLN A 37 2.04 7.61 10.85
CA GLN A 37 1.45 8.82 10.30
C GLN A 37 0.67 9.59 11.36
N TYR A 38 0.62 10.91 11.22
CA TYR A 38 -0.22 11.80 12.02
C TYR A 38 -0.01 11.65 13.52
N GLY A 39 1.24 11.44 13.94
CA GLY A 39 1.59 11.32 15.35
C GLY A 39 1.08 10.07 16.05
N LYS A 40 0.52 9.11 15.32
CA LYS A 40 0.03 7.86 15.90
C LYS A 40 1.18 6.87 16.11
N PRO A 41 1.19 6.14 17.23
CA PRO A 41 2.28 5.21 17.52
C PRO A 41 2.25 3.92 16.72
N SER A 42 1.14 3.62 16.06
CA SER A 42 0.99 2.38 15.29
C SER A 42 1.75 2.43 13.98
N TYR A 43 2.33 1.30 13.60
CA TYR A 43 2.97 1.16 12.30
C TYR A 43 1.99 0.61 11.28
N ILE A 44 2.07 1.15 10.07
CA ILE A 44 1.22 0.74 8.94
C ILE A 44 2.07 0.62 7.68
N LEU A 45 1.45 0.14 6.60
CA LEU A 45 2.08 0.10 5.28
C LEU A 45 1.96 1.46 4.60
N VAL A 46 2.88 1.75 3.68
CA VAL A 46 2.73 2.90 2.78
C VAL A 46 1.47 2.69 1.95
N ALA A 47 0.66 3.72 1.80
CA ALA A 47 -0.61 3.62 1.09
C ALA A 47 -1.03 4.99 0.54
N GLY A 48 -1.90 4.98 -0.46
CA GLY A 48 -2.44 6.21 -1.00
C GLY A 48 -3.51 5.93 -2.05
N TYR A 49 -4.28 6.97 -2.36
CA TYR A 49 -5.34 6.84 -3.35
C TYR A 49 -4.78 6.92 -4.77
N VAL A 50 -5.39 6.12 -5.65
CA VAL A 50 -5.12 6.22 -7.08
C VAL A 50 -5.84 7.45 -7.61
N ASN A 51 -5.11 8.30 -8.34
CA ASN A 51 -5.69 9.51 -8.89
C ASN A 51 -6.52 9.19 -10.14
N ARG A 52 -7.45 10.06 -10.44
CA ARG A 52 -8.26 9.93 -11.64
C ARG A 52 -7.33 9.89 -12.87
N GLY A 53 -7.52 8.89 -13.70
CA GLY A 53 -6.70 8.72 -14.91
C GLY A 53 -5.34 8.09 -14.69
N GLU A 54 -5.05 7.66 -13.47
CA GLU A 54 -3.78 7.04 -13.11
C GLU A 54 -3.92 5.52 -13.03
N ALA A 55 -2.94 4.79 -13.51
CA ALA A 55 -2.90 3.34 -13.32
C ALA A 55 -2.40 3.02 -11.91
N GLU A 56 -2.84 1.90 -11.35
CA GLU A 56 -2.46 1.49 -10.00
C GLU A 56 -0.96 1.35 -9.83
N GLU A 57 -0.28 0.75 -10.81
CA GLU A 57 1.18 0.56 -10.76
C GLU A 57 1.91 1.89 -10.71
N HIS A 58 1.39 2.89 -11.43
CA HIS A 58 1.93 4.23 -11.39
C HIS A 58 1.72 4.89 -10.02
N ALA A 59 0.54 4.67 -9.44
CA ALA A 59 0.23 5.19 -8.11
C ALA A 59 1.17 4.60 -7.06
N VAL A 60 1.51 3.31 -7.17
CA VAL A 60 2.47 2.67 -6.26
C VAL A 60 3.82 3.41 -6.29
N VAL A 61 4.36 3.59 -7.48
CA VAL A 61 5.67 4.26 -7.64
C VAL A 61 5.62 5.69 -7.11
N ARG A 62 4.57 6.42 -7.45
CA ARG A 62 4.39 7.81 -7.03
C ARG A 62 4.27 7.93 -5.50
N GLU A 63 3.42 7.12 -4.87
CA GLU A 63 3.20 7.19 -3.43
C GLU A 63 4.45 6.80 -2.64
N VAL A 64 5.17 5.78 -3.07
CA VAL A 64 6.42 5.39 -2.42
C VAL A 64 7.43 6.54 -2.49
N ARG A 65 7.55 7.16 -3.67
CA ARG A 65 8.48 8.29 -3.84
C ARG A 65 8.06 9.50 -3.00
N GLU A 66 6.79 9.86 -3.03
CA GLU A 66 6.29 11.03 -2.30
C GLU A 66 6.44 10.88 -0.79
N GLU A 67 6.16 9.69 -0.27
CA GLU A 67 6.17 9.49 1.18
C GLU A 67 7.51 9.11 1.75
N THR A 68 8.35 8.43 0.99
CA THR A 68 9.63 7.91 1.51
C THR A 68 10.86 8.40 0.77
N GLY A 69 10.70 8.93 -0.43
CA GLY A 69 11.82 9.31 -1.28
C GLY A 69 12.49 8.15 -1.99
N LEU A 70 12.00 6.94 -1.78
CA LEU A 70 12.59 5.75 -2.38
C LEU A 70 12.11 5.55 -3.81
N GLU A 71 13.00 5.00 -4.65
CA GLU A 71 12.67 4.63 -6.03
C GLU A 71 12.35 3.14 -6.10
N VAL A 72 11.19 2.82 -6.65
CA VAL A 72 10.77 1.44 -6.84
C VAL A 72 11.49 0.87 -8.07
N GLU A 73 12.22 -0.23 -7.88
CA GLU A 73 12.91 -0.90 -8.97
C GLU A 73 11.96 -1.79 -9.77
N HIS A 74 11.13 -2.54 -9.07
CA HIS A 74 10.07 -3.32 -9.67
C HIS A 74 8.98 -3.58 -8.65
N LEU A 75 7.82 -4.01 -9.11
CA LEU A 75 6.70 -4.28 -8.23
C LEU A 75 5.97 -5.54 -8.65
N ARG A 76 5.22 -6.10 -7.70
CA ARG A 76 4.44 -7.30 -7.91
C ARG A 76 3.06 -7.10 -7.28
N PHE A 77 2.03 -7.41 -8.03
CA PHE A 77 0.67 -7.37 -7.50
C PHE A 77 0.44 -8.57 -6.57
N ASN A 78 -0.15 -8.34 -5.42
CA ASN A 78 -0.46 -9.40 -4.45
C ASN A 78 -1.95 -9.76 -4.45
N ARG A 79 -2.81 -8.84 -4.05
CA ARG A 79 -4.25 -9.10 -3.92
C ARG A 79 -5.05 -7.83 -3.75
N THR A 80 -6.36 -7.95 -3.82
CA THR A 80 -7.27 -6.84 -3.53
C THR A 80 -8.12 -7.18 -2.32
N LYS A 81 -8.64 -6.13 -1.71
CA LYS A 81 -9.66 -6.24 -0.67
C LYS A 81 -10.53 -5.00 -0.72
N PHE A 82 -11.85 -5.17 -0.71
CA PHE A 82 -12.74 -4.03 -0.64
C PHE A 82 -12.91 -3.60 0.82
N PHE A 83 -12.55 -2.35 1.11
CA PHE A 83 -12.63 -1.80 2.46
C PHE A 83 -13.89 -0.95 2.56
N GLU A 84 -14.94 -1.51 3.14
CA GLU A 84 -16.25 -0.87 3.22
C GLU A 84 -16.28 0.46 3.96
N PRO A 85 -15.57 0.64 5.08
CA PRO A 85 -15.65 1.90 5.83
C PRO A 85 -15.35 3.14 4.99
N SER A 86 -14.51 3.04 3.99
CA SER A 86 -14.19 4.18 3.12
C SER A 86 -14.64 3.98 1.67
N ASN A 87 -15.43 2.94 1.40
CA ASN A 87 -15.90 2.62 0.05
C ASN A 87 -14.71 2.55 -0.94
N THR A 88 -13.68 1.78 -0.56
CA THR A 88 -12.42 1.75 -1.29
C THR A 88 -12.02 0.34 -1.67
N LEU A 89 -11.70 0.15 -2.95
CA LEU A 89 -11.02 -1.06 -3.39
C LEU A 89 -9.53 -0.88 -3.11
N MET A 90 -9.01 -1.70 -2.20
CA MET A 90 -7.59 -1.67 -1.84
C MET A 90 -6.83 -2.69 -2.65
N CYS A 91 -5.80 -2.25 -3.36
CA CYS A 91 -4.95 -3.10 -4.19
C CYS A 91 -3.57 -3.15 -3.54
N ASN A 92 -3.18 -4.32 -3.07
CA ASN A 92 -1.90 -4.49 -2.37
C ASN A 92 -0.81 -4.97 -3.32
N PHE A 93 0.34 -4.31 -3.26
CA PHE A 93 1.52 -4.63 -4.07
C PHE A 93 2.73 -4.82 -3.17
N THR A 94 3.70 -5.56 -3.66
CA THR A 94 5.04 -5.54 -3.09
C THR A 94 5.88 -4.62 -3.98
N ALA A 95 6.50 -3.62 -3.37
CA ALA A 95 7.36 -2.66 -4.06
C ALA A 95 8.79 -2.92 -3.63
N PHE A 96 9.67 -3.28 -4.57
CA PHE A 96 11.06 -3.61 -4.29
C PHE A 96 11.95 -2.39 -4.52
N VAL A 97 12.76 -2.08 -3.51
CA VAL A 97 13.73 -0.98 -3.56
C VAL A 97 15.11 -1.51 -3.19
N ARG A 98 16.15 -0.78 -3.57
CA ARG A 98 17.52 -1.27 -3.34
C ARG A 98 18.25 -0.62 -2.20
N THR A 99 17.80 0.52 -1.73
CA THR A 99 18.56 1.22 -0.71
C THR A 99 17.68 1.73 0.41
N ALA A 100 18.00 1.28 1.61
CA ALA A 100 17.36 1.76 2.82
C ALA A 100 17.91 3.13 3.27
N LYS A 101 18.92 3.66 2.56
CA LYS A 101 19.60 4.90 2.97
C LYS A 101 18.97 6.16 2.38
N ALA A 102 18.14 6.03 1.35
CA ALA A 102 17.61 7.18 0.62
C ALA A 102 16.20 7.57 1.09
N LEU A 103 15.94 7.47 2.38
CA LEU A 103 14.63 7.83 2.94
C LEU A 103 14.49 9.33 3.06
N HIS A 104 13.36 9.85 2.56
CA HIS A 104 12.93 11.23 2.77
C HIS A 104 11.53 11.18 3.36
N ILE A 105 11.35 11.80 4.51
CA ILE A 105 10.06 11.77 5.20
C ILE A 105 9.32 13.07 4.85
N ASN A 106 8.10 12.93 4.29
CA ASN A 106 7.27 14.10 4.02
C ASN A 106 6.41 14.44 5.26
N HIS A 107 5.61 15.50 5.17
CA HIS A 107 4.84 15.97 6.31
C HIS A 107 3.69 15.05 6.75
N GLU A 108 3.32 14.08 5.91
CA GLU A 108 2.26 13.10 6.25
C GLU A 108 2.81 11.89 6.99
N VAL A 109 4.11 11.63 6.88
CA VAL A 109 4.77 10.47 7.46
C VAL A 109 5.68 10.93 8.58
N ASP A 110 5.27 10.69 9.81
CA ASP A 110 6.03 11.11 10.99
C ASP A 110 7.30 10.29 11.16
N ARG A 111 7.26 9.04 10.74
CA ARG A 111 8.32 8.10 11.03
C ARG A 111 8.33 6.93 10.04
N CYS A 112 9.52 6.60 9.56
CA CYS A 112 9.75 5.41 8.74
C CYS A 112 10.81 4.55 9.40
N LYS A 113 10.61 3.24 9.38
CA LYS A 113 11.60 2.32 9.95
C LYS A 113 11.63 1.01 9.19
N TRP A 114 12.83 0.48 9.00
CA TRP A 114 13.05 -0.82 8.40
C TRP A 114 12.99 -1.91 9.47
N PHE A 115 12.26 -2.97 9.19
CA PHE A 115 12.09 -4.12 10.08
C PHE A 115 12.46 -5.40 9.37
N THR A 116 12.97 -6.38 10.10
CA THR A 116 13.04 -7.73 9.56
C THR A 116 11.61 -8.24 9.36
N PRO A 117 11.38 -9.27 8.53
CA PRO A 117 10.03 -9.81 8.35
C PRO A 117 9.34 -10.16 9.68
N GLN A 118 10.05 -10.77 10.61
CA GLN A 118 9.48 -11.12 11.91
C GLN A 118 9.13 -9.87 12.72
N GLU A 119 10.02 -8.90 12.76
CA GLU A 119 9.77 -7.64 13.47
C GLU A 119 8.60 -6.88 12.86
N ALA A 120 8.48 -6.89 11.53
CA ALA A 120 7.36 -6.25 10.84
C ALA A 120 6.04 -6.87 11.28
N ARG A 121 5.97 -8.19 11.34
CA ARG A 121 4.77 -8.90 11.80
C ARG A 121 4.41 -8.51 13.23
N GLU A 122 5.39 -8.34 14.09
CA GLU A 122 5.17 -7.99 15.49
C GLU A 122 4.78 -6.52 15.69
N ASN A 123 5.23 -5.64 14.80
CA ASN A 123 5.05 -4.19 14.95
C ASN A 123 3.90 -3.59 14.14
N ILE A 124 3.41 -4.27 13.13
CA ILE A 124 2.28 -3.77 12.34
C ILE A 124 1.04 -3.64 13.24
N ARG A 125 0.24 -2.61 13.02
CA ARG A 125 -0.98 -2.39 13.79
C ARG A 125 -1.89 -3.61 13.73
N PRO A 126 -2.22 -4.24 14.88
CA PRO A 126 -3.03 -5.45 14.88
C PRO A 126 -4.47 -5.17 14.44
N ASN A 127 -5.11 -6.17 13.89
CA ASN A 127 -6.51 -6.12 13.45
C ASN A 127 -6.77 -5.02 12.43
N SER A 128 -5.77 -4.71 11.60
CA SER A 128 -5.87 -3.71 10.55
C SER A 128 -5.78 -4.37 9.18
N LEU A 129 -6.22 -3.65 8.17
CA LEU A 129 -6.07 -4.12 6.78
C LEU A 129 -4.58 -4.24 6.43
N ALA A 130 -3.75 -3.32 6.92
CA ALA A 130 -2.31 -3.40 6.72
C ALA A 130 -1.74 -4.71 7.26
N ALA A 131 -2.17 -5.11 8.47
CA ALA A 131 -1.73 -6.38 9.06
C ALA A 131 -2.20 -7.57 8.23
N GLU A 132 -3.42 -7.51 7.72
CA GLU A 132 -3.97 -8.57 6.88
C GLU A 132 -3.12 -8.78 5.62
N PHE A 133 -2.79 -7.70 4.93
CA PHE A 133 -1.94 -7.75 3.74
C PHE A 133 -0.53 -8.22 4.06
N LEU A 134 0.07 -7.66 5.11
CA LEU A 134 1.44 -8.01 5.49
C LEU A 134 1.54 -9.48 5.88
N ASN A 135 0.63 -9.97 6.72
CA ASN A 135 0.66 -11.35 7.17
C ASN A 135 0.45 -12.33 6.01
N ALA A 136 -0.44 -12.00 5.07
CA ALA A 136 -0.65 -12.82 3.90
C ALA A 136 0.62 -12.91 3.05
N TYR A 137 1.30 -11.79 2.86
CA TYR A 137 2.56 -11.76 2.13
C TYR A 137 3.65 -12.59 2.84
N LEU A 138 3.79 -12.40 4.15
CA LEU A 138 4.82 -13.10 4.92
C LEU A 138 4.58 -14.62 4.95
N ASP A 139 3.33 -15.04 5.03
CA ASP A 139 2.98 -16.46 4.98
C ASP A 139 3.32 -17.05 3.61
N GLU A 140 3.08 -16.30 2.56
CA GLU A 140 3.36 -16.72 1.19
C GLU A 140 4.85 -16.90 0.94
N VAL A 141 5.68 -15.90 1.31
CA VAL A 141 7.12 -15.97 1.09
C VAL A 141 7.81 -16.91 2.06
N GLY A 142 7.26 -17.11 3.25
CA GLY A 142 7.81 -18.03 4.25
C GLY A 142 7.62 -19.49 3.87
N ASN A 143 6.73 -19.81 2.94
CA ASN A 143 6.43 -21.17 2.51
C ASN A 143 7.20 -21.61 1.26
N LYS A 144 8.15 -20.79 0.82
CA LYS A 144 8.97 -21.11 -0.36
C LYS A 144 10.31 -21.71 -0.01
#